data_390a341fe946882e71723e1295a047ea
#
_entry.id   390a341fe946882e71723e1295a047ea
#
_cell.length_a   1.000
_cell.length_b   1.000
_cell.length_c   1.000
_cell.angle_alpha   90.00
_cell.angle_beta   90.00
_cell.angle_gamma   90.00
#
_symmetry.space_group_name_H-M   'P 1'
#
loop_
_entity.id
_entity.type
_entity.pdbx_description
1 polymer ?
#
loop_
_entity_poly.entity_id
_entity_poly.type
_entity_poly.pdbx_seq_one_letter_code
_entity_poly.pdbx_strand_id
1 'polypeptide(L)'
;MKIKFDQNMDPRGATILKQAGHEVLTVKEQNLIGAEDEVIAKVCQDESRCLVTLDLDFANTILYPPQNYFGLVVLRHPKPTAKSLLELVRQFSAALQSLDPTQKLWIVEPGRIRVRE
;
A
#
# COMPACT_ATOMS: atom_id res chain seq x y z
N MET A 1 -9.34 7.70 -3.91
CA MET A 1 -8.25 7.74 -2.91
C MET A 1 -6.93 7.95 -3.60
N LYS A 2 -6.00 8.63 -2.97
CA LYS A 2 -4.63 8.78 -3.47
C LYS A 2 -3.76 7.66 -2.92
N ILE A 3 -3.09 6.95 -3.80
CA ILE A 3 -2.30 5.76 -3.47
C ILE A 3 -0.90 5.90 -4.03
N LYS A 4 0.09 5.38 -3.29
CA LYS A 4 1.46 5.21 -3.77
C LYS A 4 1.81 3.74 -3.78
N PHE A 5 2.28 3.26 -4.92
CA PHE A 5 2.82 1.90 -5.07
C PHE A 5 4.32 1.91 -4.86
N ASP A 6 4.79 1.08 -3.95
CA ASP A 6 6.21 0.87 -3.71
C ASP A 6 6.87 0.19 -4.91
N GLN A 7 8.23 0.24 -4.95
CA GLN A 7 8.99 -0.17 -6.14
C GLN A 7 8.84 -1.64 -6.52
N ASN A 8 8.54 -2.52 -5.56
CA ASN A 8 8.41 -3.96 -5.79
C ASN A 8 7.01 -4.40 -6.20
N MET A 9 6.11 -3.45 -6.44
CA MET A 9 4.74 -3.75 -6.82
C MET A 9 4.62 -3.91 -8.34
N ASP A 10 3.81 -4.89 -8.76
CA ASP A 10 3.50 -5.11 -10.17
C ASP A 10 2.67 -3.94 -10.73
N PRO A 11 3.10 -3.30 -11.85
CA PRO A 11 2.34 -2.19 -12.44
C PRO A 11 0.90 -2.53 -12.80
N ARG A 12 0.60 -3.81 -13.06
CA ARG A 12 -0.78 -4.24 -13.33
C ARG A 12 -1.70 -4.03 -12.13
N GLY A 13 -1.15 -4.07 -10.90
CA GLY A 13 -1.90 -3.74 -9.70
C GLY A 13 -2.32 -2.27 -9.66
N ALA A 14 -1.46 -1.36 -10.12
CA ALA A 14 -1.82 0.05 -10.24
C ALA A 14 -2.98 0.23 -11.21
N THR A 15 -2.98 -0.51 -12.32
CA THR A 15 -4.08 -0.46 -13.30
C THR A 15 -5.41 -0.88 -12.69
N ILE A 16 -5.41 -1.93 -11.87
CA ILE A 16 -6.61 -2.40 -11.17
C ILE A 16 -7.21 -1.27 -10.31
N LEU A 17 -6.36 -0.58 -9.54
CA LEU A 17 -6.82 0.49 -8.66
C LEU A 17 -7.25 1.75 -9.44
N LYS A 18 -6.56 2.08 -10.53
CA LYS A 18 -6.95 3.21 -11.38
C LYS A 18 -8.32 2.96 -12.01
N GLN A 19 -8.58 1.73 -12.46
CA GLN A 19 -9.89 1.36 -13.02
C GLN A 19 -11.01 1.42 -11.98
N ALA A 20 -10.67 1.26 -10.70
CA ALA A 20 -11.63 1.41 -9.60
C ALA A 20 -11.81 2.87 -9.16
N GLY A 21 -11.18 3.83 -9.83
CA GLY A 21 -11.35 5.26 -9.57
C GLY A 21 -10.30 5.89 -8.66
N HIS A 22 -9.23 5.17 -8.33
CA HIS A 22 -8.17 5.70 -7.46
C HIS A 22 -7.06 6.36 -8.26
N GLU A 23 -6.43 7.38 -7.68
CA GLU A 23 -5.21 7.98 -8.22
C GLU A 23 -4.01 7.22 -7.69
N VAL A 24 -3.21 6.63 -8.56
CA VAL A 24 -2.05 5.83 -8.18
C VAL A 24 -0.79 6.41 -8.81
N LEU A 25 0.20 6.74 -7.97
CA LEU A 25 1.56 7.03 -8.41
C LEU A 25 2.49 5.94 -7.92
N THR A 26 3.45 5.57 -8.75
CA THR A 26 4.46 4.59 -8.36
C THR A 26 5.73 5.31 -7.90
N VAL A 27 6.51 4.61 -7.07
CA VAL A 27 7.83 5.09 -6.65
C VAL A 27 8.71 5.34 -7.87
N LYS A 28 8.60 4.49 -8.91
CA LYS A 28 9.34 4.66 -10.16
C LYS A 28 8.98 5.97 -10.87
N GLU A 29 7.69 6.29 -10.99
CA GLU A 29 7.23 7.51 -11.66
C GLU A 29 7.72 8.78 -10.96
N GLN A 30 7.97 8.71 -9.66
CA GLN A 30 8.43 9.83 -8.85
C GLN A 30 9.93 9.85 -8.61
N ASN A 31 10.70 8.99 -9.31
CA ASN A 31 12.16 8.87 -9.15
C ASN A 31 12.59 8.52 -7.72
N LEU A 32 11.81 7.68 -7.03
CA LEU A 32 12.08 7.25 -5.65
C LEU A 32 12.63 5.83 -5.55
N ILE A 33 12.98 5.19 -6.69
CA ILE A 33 13.58 3.85 -6.67
C ILE A 33 14.88 3.90 -5.87
N GLY A 34 15.03 2.97 -4.91
CA GLY A 34 16.18 2.92 -4.02
C GLY A 34 16.16 3.92 -2.88
N ALA A 35 15.11 4.73 -2.76
CA ALA A 35 14.97 5.63 -1.63
C ALA A 35 14.79 4.85 -0.32
N GLU A 36 15.31 5.40 0.79
CA GLU A 36 15.11 4.83 2.11
C GLU A 36 13.61 4.82 2.48
N ASP A 37 13.21 3.86 3.32
CA ASP A 37 11.82 3.73 3.76
C ASP A 37 11.28 5.01 4.39
N GLU A 38 12.11 5.70 5.20
CA GLU A 38 11.74 6.96 5.83
C GLU A 38 11.42 8.05 4.81
N VAL A 39 12.14 8.08 3.69
CA VAL A 39 11.89 9.02 2.60
C VAL A 39 10.57 8.72 1.93
N ILE A 40 10.30 7.46 1.63
CA ILE A 40 9.04 7.04 1.00
C ILE A 40 7.86 7.36 1.92
N ALA A 41 7.98 7.05 3.21
CA ALA A 41 6.94 7.33 4.20
C ALA A 41 6.66 8.83 4.29
N LYS A 42 7.71 9.67 4.30
CA LYS A 42 7.58 11.12 4.37
C LYS A 42 6.90 11.70 3.13
N VAL A 43 7.26 11.22 1.95
CA VAL A 43 6.62 11.64 0.70
C VAL A 43 5.13 11.30 0.73
N CYS A 44 4.77 10.10 1.22
CA CYS A 44 3.37 9.71 1.35
C CYS A 44 2.60 10.61 2.32
N GLN A 45 3.23 11.01 3.45
CA GLN A 45 2.64 11.99 4.37
C GLN A 45 2.39 13.33 3.68
N ASP A 46 3.42 13.85 3.02
CA ASP A 46 3.37 15.17 2.39
C ASP A 46 2.34 15.23 1.26
N GLU A 47 2.13 14.11 0.57
CA GLU A 47 1.18 14.02 -0.54
C GLU A 47 -0.21 13.50 -0.11
N SER A 48 -0.38 13.18 1.16
CA SER A 48 -1.63 12.58 1.66
C SER A 48 -1.99 11.29 0.92
N ARG A 49 -0.99 10.43 0.71
CA ARG A 49 -1.17 9.17 -0.01
C ARG A 49 -1.14 7.96 0.92
N CYS A 50 -1.98 6.98 0.60
CA CYS A 50 -1.92 5.65 1.18
C CYS A 50 -0.78 4.88 0.51
N LEU A 51 0.14 4.34 1.30
CA LEU A 51 1.24 3.53 0.80
C LEU A 51 0.80 2.07 0.69
N VAL A 52 1.03 1.46 -0.47
CA VAL A 52 0.82 0.02 -0.69
C VAL A 52 2.17 -0.60 -1.00
N THR A 53 2.59 -1.57 -0.20
CA THR A 53 3.93 -2.13 -0.23
C THR A 53 3.93 -3.63 0.10
N LEU A 54 5.01 -4.31 -0.30
CA LEU A 54 5.31 -5.68 0.12
C LEU A 54 6.26 -5.72 1.31
N ASP A 55 6.79 -4.57 1.73
CA ASP A 55 7.82 -4.48 2.76
C ASP A 55 7.20 -4.46 4.16
N LEU A 56 7.43 -5.55 4.92
CA LEU A 56 6.93 -5.67 6.29
C LEU A 56 7.55 -4.66 7.26
N ASP A 57 8.65 -4.00 6.89
CA ASP A 57 9.24 -2.97 7.76
C ASP A 57 8.26 -1.82 8.01
N PHE A 58 7.35 -1.54 7.08
CA PHE A 58 6.30 -0.54 7.27
C PHE A 58 5.21 -0.97 8.25
N ALA A 59 5.19 -2.23 8.67
CA ALA A 59 4.30 -2.72 9.73
C ALA A 59 4.86 -2.48 11.14
N ASN A 60 6.06 -1.91 11.25
CA ASN A 60 6.63 -1.51 12.54
C ASN A 60 5.94 -0.25 13.03
N THR A 61 5.00 -0.39 13.96
CA THR A 61 4.17 0.72 14.43
C THR A 61 4.92 1.69 15.36
N ILE A 62 6.12 1.32 15.80
CA ILE A 62 6.99 2.22 16.57
C ILE A 62 7.68 3.21 15.62
N LEU A 63 8.23 2.71 14.51
CA LEU A 63 8.88 3.56 13.49
C LEU A 63 7.86 4.32 12.64
N TYR A 64 6.73 3.68 12.32
CA TYR A 64 5.69 4.23 11.47
C TYR A 64 4.34 4.16 12.17
N PRO A 65 4.10 5.05 13.16
CA PRO A 65 2.80 5.05 13.87
C PRO A 65 1.66 5.31 12.87
N PRO A 66 0.68 4.40 12.75
CA PRO A 66 -0.36 4.52 11.73
C PRO A 66 -1.14 5.84 11.77
N GLN A 67 -1.33 6.39 12.97
CA GLN A 67 -2.08 7.65 13.13
C GLN A 67 -1.44 8.84 12.41
N ASN A 68 -0.15 8.74 12.03
CA ASN A 68 0.59 9.80 11.36
C ASN A 68 0.53 9.70 9.83
N TYR A 69 -0.14 8.70 9.28
CA TYR A 69 -0.13 8.41 7.84
C TYR A 69 -1.54 8.33 7.27
N PHE A 70 -1.64 8.42 5.95
CA PHE A 70 -2.90 8.33 5.22
C PHE A 70 -3.21 6.90 4.79
N GLY A 71 -2.71 5.94 5.54
CA GLY A 71 -2.84 4.52 5.34
C GLY A 71 -1.50 3.87 5.01
N LEU A 72 -1.18 2.81 5.73
CA LEU A 72 -0.05 1.93 5.44
C LEU A 72 -0.65 0.56 5.14
N VAL A 73 -0.47 0.07 3.93
CA VAL A 73 -1.05 -1.20 3.49
C VAL A 73 0.06 -2.12 3.05
N VAL A 74 0.26 -3.20 3.80
CA VAL A 74 1.26 -4.23 3.50
C VAL A 74 0.56 -5.45 2.94
N LEU A 75 0.95 -5.85 1.73
CA LEU A 75 0.44 -7.06 1.11
C LEU A 75 1.36 -8.22 1.49
N ARG A 76 0.79 -9.30 1.98
CA ARG A 76 1.55 -10.45 2.45
C ARG A 76 0.93 -11.75 1.96
N HIS A 77 1.74 -12.57 1.30
CA HIS A 77 1.30 -13.86 0.79
C HIS A 77 2.35 -14.93 1.12
N PRO A 78 1.93 -16.13 1.58
CA PRO A 78 2.89 -17.19 1.91
C PRO A 78 3.65 -17.73 0.70
N LYS A 79 3.09 -17.57 -0.51
CA LYS A 79 3.71 -17.96 -1.77
C LYS A 79 3.58 -16.81 -2.76
N PRO A 80 4.42 -15.77 -2.63
CA PRO A 80 4.27 -14.56 -3.44
C PRO A 80 4.65 -14.81 -4.90
N THR A 81 3.65 -14.74 -5.76
CA THR A 81 3.80 -14.76 -7.22
C THR A 81 3.13 -13.51 -7.77
N ALA A 82 3.40 -13.19 -9.03
CA ALA A 82 2.70 -12.07 -9.67
C ALA A 82 1.17 -12.25 -9.57
N LYS A 83 0.70 -13.46 -9.85
CA LYS A 83 -0.74 -13.76 -9.78
C LYS A 83 -1.30 -13.60 -8.37
N SER A 84 -0.62 -14.17 -7.35
CA SER A 84 -1.12 -14.11 -5.98
C SER A 84 -1.12 -12.69 -5.43
N LEU A 85 -0.10 -11.89 -5.77
CA LEU A 85 -0.02 -10.50 -5.34
C LEU A 85 -1.08 -9.63 -6.02
N LEU A 86 -1.40 -9.88 -7.30
CA LEU A 86 -2.49 -9.19 -7.98
C LEU A 86 -3.85 -9.54 -7.36
N GLU A 87 -4.03 -10.77 -6.91
CA GLU A 87 -5.25 -11.16 -6.18
C GLU A 87 -5.39 -10.37 -4.86
N LEU A 88 -4.27 -10.12 -4.15
CA LEU A 88 -4.29 -9.28 -2.96
C LEU A 88 -4.64 -7.82 -3.29
N VAL A 89 -4.16 -7.30 -4.41
CA VAL A 89 -4.53 -5.96 -4.87
C VAL A 89 -6.03 -5.89 -5.15
N ARG A 90 -6.61 -6.90 -5.79
CA ARG A 90 -8.05 -6.97 -6.02
C ARG A 90 -8.84 -7.01 -4.71
N GLN A 91 -8.36 -7.78 -3.74
CA GLN A 91 -8.96 -7.85 -2.42
C GLN A 91 -8.92 -6.50 -1.71
N PHE A 92 -7.79 -5.82 -1.78
CA PHE A 92 -7.61 -4.47 -1.25
C PHE A 92 -8.58 -3.50 -1.93
N SER A 93 -8.64 -3.51 -3.26
CA SER A 93 -9.54 -2.64 -4.02
C SER A 93 -11.00 -2.86 -3.62
N ALA A 94 -11.42 -4.11 -3.45
CA ALA A 94 -12.77 -4.43 -3.00
C ALA A 94 -13.05 -3.87 -1.59
N ALA A 95 -12.08 -3.98 -0.68
CA ALA A 95 -12.23 -3.47 0.68
C ALA A 95 -12.37 -1.94 0.71
N LEU A 96 -11.74 -1.23 -0.21
CA LEU A 96 -11.83 0.24 -0.29
C LEU A 96 -13.22 0.74 -0.65
N GLN A 97 -14.11 -0.11 -1.12
CA GLN A 97 -15.50 0.29 -1.41
C GLN A 97 -16.30 0.58 -0.13
N SER A 98 -15.88 0.02 1.00
CA SER A 98 -16.62 0.15 2.26
C SER A 98 -15.75 0.52 3.46
N LEU A 99 -14.43 0.48 3.35
CA LEU A 99 -13.49 0.72 4.43
C LEU A 99 -12.45 1.76 4.01
N ASP A 100 -11.93 2.51 4.99
CA ASP A 100 -10.92 3.54 4.78
C ASP A 100 -9.67 3.21 5.59
N PRO A 101 -8.50 3.04 4.95
CA PRO A 101 -7.25 2.73 5.66
C PRO A 101 -6.57 3.94 6.28
N THR A 102 -7.10 5.16 6.11
CA THR A 102 -6.50 6.38 6.66
C THR A 102 -6.26 6.25 8.15
N GLN A 103 -5.03 6.57 8.56
CA GLN A 103 -4.57 6.50 9.96
C GLN A 103 -4.57 5.06 10.52
N LYS A 104 -4.50 4.06 9.66
CA LYS A 104 -4.48 2.65 10.03
C LYS A 104 -3.37 1.93 9.29
N LEU A 105 -2.94 0.81 9.87
CA LEU A 105 -2.10 -0.17 9.21
C LEU A 105 -2.99 -1.35 8.82
N TRP A 106 -3.01 -1.67 7.53
CA TRP A 106 -3.66 -2.87 7.02
C TRP A 106 -2.63 -3.89 6.59
N ILE A 107 -2.78 -5.12 7.02
CA ILE A 107 -2.01 -6.24 6.50
C ILE A 107 -2.98 -7.09 5.70
N VAL A 108 -2.83 -7.08 4.38
CA VAL A 108 -3.71 -7.79 3.45
C VAL A 108 -3.12 -9.15 3.16
N GLU A 109 -3.83 -10.19 3.59
CA GLU A 109 -3.47 -11.59 3.39
C GLU A 109 -4.61 -12.29 2.63
N PRO A 110 -4.37 -13.48 2.04
CA PRO A 110 -5.45 -14.16 1.30
C PRO A 110 -6.70 -14.34 2.15
N GLY A 111 -7.80 -13.71 1.69
CA GLY A 111 -9.10 -13.79 2.35
C GLY A 111 -9.22 -13.03 3.67
N ARG A 112 -8.20 -12.27 4.08
CA ARG A 112 -8.22 -11.59 5.36
C ARG A 112 -7.45 -10.26 5.31
N ILE A 113 -8.00 -9.24 5.99
CA ILE A 113 -7.29 -7.97 6.23
C ILE A 113 -7.22 -7.78 7.74
N ARG A 114 -6.00 -7.68 8.26
CA ARG A 114 -5.77 -7.33 9.66
C ARG A 114 -5.58 -5.82 9.76
N VAL A 115 -6.32 -5.19 10.67
CA VAL A 115 -6.31 -3.74 10.87
C VAL A 115 -5.66 -3.41 12.20
N ARG A 116 -4.70 -2.48 12.17
CA ARG A 116 -4.05 -1.92 13.36
C ARG A 116 -4.25 -0.41 13.38
N GLU A 117 -4.50 0.10 14.55
CA GLU A 117 -4.70 1.53 14.77
C GLU A 117 -3.56 2.14 15.58
#